data_a1cb534e0ed71ede80e7e012235808bf
#
_entry.id   a1cb534e0ed71ede80e7e012235808bf
#
_cell.length_a   1.000
_cell.length_b   1.000
_cell.length_c   1.000
_cell.angle_alpha   90.00
_cell.angle_beta   90.00
_cell.angle_gamma   90.00
#
_symmetry.space_group_name_H-M   'P 1'
#
loop_
_entity.id
_entity.type
_entity.pdbx_description
1 polymer ?
#
loop_
_entity_poly.entity_id
_entity_poly.type
_entity_poly.pdbx_seq_one_letter_code
_entity_poly.pdbx_strand_id
1 'polypeptide(L)'
;MNPIEIIDKFYPQDTEQRHILLIHSLSVAQKALKIVDAHPNLPINRSFVREAALLHDIGIFMTDAPTIQCFGEHPYIAHGYLGADLLRKEGFERHALVCERHTGAGLTLEEIIERQLPVPHREMVPVTLEEQIICFADKFFSKTHLDEEKTVEK
;
A
#
# COMPACT_ATOMS: atom_id res chain seq x y z
N MET A 1 9.28 11.34 -9.52
CA MET A 1 9.92 10.04 -9.21
C MET A 1 9.34 8.94 -10.11
N ASN A 2 10.04 7.86 -10.31
CA ASN A 2 9.58 6.73 -11.12
C ASN A 2 9.33 5.51 -10.22
N PRO A 3 8.06 5.20 -9.92
CA PRO A 3 7.76 4.09 -9.00
C PRO A 3 8.20 2.73 -9.53
N ILE A 4 8.20 2.54 -10.85
CA ILE A 4 8.62 1.26 -11.44
C ILE A 4 10.11 1.00 -11.18
N GLU A 5 10.95 2.03 -11.21
CA GLU A 5 12.37 1.88 -10.89
C GLU A 5 12.57 1.42 -9.44
N ILE A 6 11.75 1.91 -8.52
CA ILE A 6 11.82 1.49 -7.13
C ILE A 6 11.35 0.04 -6.99
N ILE A 7 10.28 -0.34 -7.67
CA ILE A 7 9.80 -1.72 -7.69
C ILE A 7 10.89 -2.63 -8.26
N ASP A 8 11.54 -2.23 -9.35
CA ASP A 8 12.61 -3.02 -9.96
C ASP A 8 13.78 -3.23 -9.02
N LYS A 9 14.06 -2.25 -8.16
CA LYS A 9 15.15 -2.35 -7.19
C LYS A 9 14.90 -3.45 -6.16
N PHE A 10 13.68 -3.57 -5.66
CA PHE A 10 13.34 -4.53 -4.60
C PHE A 10 12.74 -5.83 -5.12
N TYR A 11 12.24 -5.83 -6.36
CA TYR A 11 11.66 -7.00 -7.01
C TYR A 11 12.30 -7.18 -8.39
N PRO A 12 13.62 -7.45 -8.45
CA PRO A 12 14.34 -7.44 -9.74
C PRO A 12 14.07 -8.64 -10.63
N GLN A 13 13.53 -9.73 -10.06
CA GLN A 13 13.29 -10.96 -10.81
C GLN A 13 11.84 -11.04 -11.28
N ASP A 14 11.62 -11.65 -12.45
CA ASP A 14 10.29 -11.89 -12.99
C ASP A 14 9.68 -13.10 -12.28
N THR A 15 9.09 -12.86 -11.11
CA THR A 15 8.53 -13.89 -10.25
C THR A 15 7.02 -13.71 -10.11
N GLU A 16 6.34 -14.75 -9.63
CA GLU A 16 4.92 -14.68 -9.29
C GLU A 16 4.67 -13.61 -8.21
N GLN A 17 5.57 -13.49 -7.24
CA GLN A 17 5.48 -12.45 -6.20
C GLN A 17 5.45 -11.05 -6.82
N ARG A 18 6.37 -10.77 -7.76
CA ARG A 18 6.41 -9.48 -8.47
C ARG A 18 5.12 -9.25 -9.27
N HIS A 19 4.63 -10.30 -9.93
CA HIS A 19 3.41 -10.22 -10.71
C HIS A 19 2.21 -9.85 -9.84
N ILE A 20 2.08 -10.49 -8.68
CA ILE A 20 1.01 -10.20 -7.71
C ILE A 20 1.08 -8.74 -7.26
N LEU A 21 2.28 -8.29 -6.89
CA LEU A 21 2.48 -6.90 -6.47
C LEU A 21 2.06 -5.92 -7.56
N LEU A 22 2.53 -6.14 -8.79
CA LEU A 22 2.26 -5.22 -9.91
C LEU A 22 0.78 -5.17 -10.25
N ILE A 23 0.11 -6.32 -10.38
CA ILE A 23 -1.31 -6.33 -10.76
C ILE A 23 -2.17 -5.69 -9.67
N HIS A 24 -1.93 -6.04 -8.42
CA HIS A 24 -2.66 -5.43 -7.31
C HIS A 24 -2.43 -3.91 -7.25
N SER A 25 -1.18 -3.49 -7.32
CA SER A 25 -0.83 -2.07 -7.21
C SER A 25 -1.37 -1.26 -8.39
N LEU A 26 -1.34 -1.82 -9.61
CA LEU A 26 -1.92 -1.17 -10.78
C LEU A 26 -3.45 -1.03 -10.63
N SER A 27 -4.11 -2.06 -10.13
CA SER A 27 -5.56 -2.01 -9.89
C SER A 27 -5.93 -0.93 -8.88
N VAL A 28 -5.17 -0.83 -7.80
CA VAL A 28 -5.38 0.21 -6.77
C VAL A 28 -5.13 1.59 -7.36
N ALA A 29 -4.06 1.75 -8.15
CA ALA A 29 -3.73 3.03 -8.76
C ALA A 29 -4.83 3.48 -9.74
N GLN A 30 -5.33 2.56 -10.57
CA GLN A 30 -6.41 2.88 -11.51
C GLN A 30 -7.68 3.31 -10.78
N LYS A 31 -8.05 2.60 -9.72
CA LYS A 31 -9.24 2.94 -8.92
C LYS A 31 -9.08 4.30 -8.25
N ALA A 32 -7.91 4.54 -7.64
CA ALA A 32 -7.63 5.80 -6.98
C ALA A 32 -7.69 6.98 -7.96
N LEU A 33 -7.10 6.82 -9.15
CA LEU A 33 -7.12 7.87 -10.18
C LEU A 33 -8.54 8.11 -10.70
N LYS A 34 -9.37 7.08 -10.81
CA LYS A 34 -10.78 7.24 -11.18
C LYS A 34 -11.51 8.12 -10.16
N ILE A 35 -11.25 7.90 -8.88
CA ILE A 35 -11.83 8.72 -7.80
C ILE A 35 -11.36 10.16 -7.90
N VAL A 36 -10.06 10.36 -8.11
CA VAL A 36 -9.47 11.70 -8.27
C VAL A 36 -10.11 12.43 -9.44
N ASP A 37 -10.21 11.76 -10.58
CA ASP A 37 -10.73 12.38 -11.81
C ASP A 37 -12.23 12.69 -11.72
N ALA A 38 -12.97 11.97 -10.86
CA ALA A 38 -14.39 12.25 -10.60
C ALA A 38 -14.59 13.46 -9.69
N HIS A 39 -13.53 13.96 -9.04
CA HIS A 39 -13.59 15.08 -8.11
C HIS A 39 -12.56 16.15 -8.46
N PRO A 40 -12.67 16.78 -9.65
CA PRO A 40 -11.61 17.69 -10.13
C PRO A 40 -11.45 18.96 -9.30
N ASN A 41 -12.42 19.27 -8.44
CA ASN A 41 -12.35 20.46 -7.58
C ASN A 41 -11.60 20.25 -6.27
N LEU A 42 -11.21 19.00 -5.95
CA LEU A 42 -10.46 18.73 -4.73
C LEU A 42 -8.97 19.00 -4.93
N PRO A 43 -8.28 19.51 -3.92
CA PRO A 43 -6.85 19.84 -4.01
C PRO A 43 -5.99 18.58 -3.87
N ILE A 44 -5.99 17.75 -4.91
CA ILE A 44 -5.31 16.46 -4.90
C ILE A 44 -4.19 16.47 -5.94
N ASN A 45 -3.01 16.03 -5.54
CA ASN A 45 -1.89 15.84 -6.45
C ASN A 45 -2.03 14.49 -7.15
N ARG A 46 -2.49 14.50 -8.38
CA ARG A 46 -2.78 13.30 -9.17
C ARG A 46 -1.54 12.43 -9.39
N SER A 47 -0.41 13.05 -9.72
CA SER A 47 0.84 12.32 -9.93
C SER A 47 1.30 11.61 -8.66
N PHE A 48 1.17 12.26 -7.51
CA PHE A 48 1.51 11.67 -6.24
C PHE A 48 0.60 10.46 -5.92
N VAL A 49 -0.71 10.57 -6.17
CA VAL A 49 -1.64 9.47 -5.94
C VAL A 49 -1.23 8.25 -6.76
N ARG A 50 -0.90 8.45 -8.03
CA ARG A 50 -0.45 7.35 -8.89
C ARG A 50 0.81 6.69 -8.35
N GLU A 51 1.82 7.49 -8.03
CA GLU A 51 3.09 7.00 -7.52
C GLU A 51 2.93 6.24 -6.21
N ALA A 52 2.23 6.84 -5.27
CA ALA A 52 2.05 6.26 -3.95
C ALA A 52 1.19 4.99 -3.99
N ALA A 53 0.16 4.95 -4.82
CA ALA A 53 -0.65 3.76 -4.99
C ALA A 53 0.18 2.60 -5.55
N LEU A 54 1.06 2.88 -6.51
CA LEU A 54 1.94 1.85 -7.09
C LEU A 54 2.93 1.30 -6.06
N LEU A 55 3.28 2.09 -5.04
CA LEU A 55 4.28 1.73 -4.04
C LEU A 55 3.69 1.30 -2.69
N HIS A 56 2.37 1.36 -2.52
CA HIS A 56 1.77 1.18 -1.18
C HIS A 56 2.04 -0.20 -0.56
N ASP A 57 2.28 -1.21 -1.37
CA ASP A 57 2.53 -2.57 -0.89
C ASP A 57 3.97 -3.03 -1.11
N ILE A 58 4.91 -2.11 -1.32
CA ILE A 58 6.30 -2.44 -1.64
C ILE A 58 6.95 -3.36 -0.59
N GLY A 59 6.45 -3.36 0.63
CA GLY A 59 7.02 -4.12 1.74
C GLY A 59 6.57 -5.58 1.85
N ILE A 60 5.68 -6.07 0.99
CA ILE A 60 5.12 -7.42 1.17
C ILE A 60 6.18 -8.52 1.12
N PHE A 61 7.27 -8.34 0.36
CA PHE A 61 8.30 -9.38 0.24
C PHE A 61 9.00 -9.70 1.56
N MET A 62 8.95 -8.78 2.52
CA MET A 62 9.58 -8.97 3.83
C MET A 62 8.67 -9.72 4.82
N THR A 63 7.47 -10.10 4.40
CA THR A 63 6.48 -10.73 5.28
C THR A 63 6.27 -12.19 4.92
N ASP A 64 5.70 -12.93 5.89
CA ASP A 64 5.35 -14.34 5.71
C ASP A 64 3.89 -14.43 5.30
N ALA A 65 3.65 -14.58 4.00
CA ALA A 65 2.32 -14.70 3.41
C ALA A 65 2.42 -15.63 2.19
N PRO A 66 2.49 -16.95 2.41
CA PRO A 66 2.71 -17.92 1.31
C PRO A 66 1.64 -17.90 0.21
N THR A 67 0.41 -17.55 0.54
CA THR A 67 -0.68 -17.50 -0.45
C THR A 67 -0.45 -16.44 -1.53
N ILE A 68 0.43 -15.47 -1.26
CA ILE A 68 0.82 -14.45 -2.22
C ILE A 68 2.32 -14.50 -2.52
N GLN A 69 2.93 -15.67 -2.31
CA GLN A 69 4.33 -15.96 -2.64
C GLN A 69 5.33 -15.09 -1.86
N CYS A 70 4.99 -14.73 -0.62
CA CYS A 70 5.87 -13.97 0.25
C CYS A 70 6.38 -14.88 1.36
N PHE A 71 7.71 -14.99 1.49
CA PHE A 71 8.37 -15.90 2.41
C PHE A 71 9.39 -15.18 3.29
N GLY A 72 9.05 -13.95 3.69
CA GLY A 72 9.87 -13.18 4.62
C GLY A 72 9.64 -13.61 6.07
N GLU A 73 10.30 -12.93 7.00
CA GLU A 73 10.27 -13.27 8.41
C GLU A 73 9.20 -12.55 9.21
N HIS A 74 8.75 -11.39 8.74
CA HIS A 74 7.82 -10.55 9.48
C HIS A 74 6.37 -10.97 9.29
N PRO A 75 5.48 -10.74 10.26
CA PRO A 75 4.06 -10.98 10.05
C PRO A 75 3.49 -10.01 9.01
N TYR A 76 2.48 -10.45 8.28
CA TYR A 76 1.93 -9.68 7.17
C TYR A 76 1.45 -8.28 7.58
N ILE A 77 0.92 -8.13 8.79
CA ILE A 77 0.44 -6.83 9.28
C ILE A 77 1.55 -5.76 9.29
N ALA A 78 2.81 -6.18 9.30
CA ALA A 78 3.95 -5.27 9.31
C ALA A 78 4.32 -4.72 7.93
N HIS A 79 3.69 -5.21 6.84
CA HIS A 79 4.11 -4.83 5.49
C HIS A 79 4.05 -3.33 5.24
N GLY A 80 3.09 -2.64 5.84
CA GLY A 80 2.94 -1.19 5.67
C GLY A 80 4.14 -0.41 6.20
N TYR A 81 4.49 -0.61 7.48
CA TYR A 81 5.61 0.14 8.04
C TYR A 81 6.95 -0.31 7.48
N LEU A 82 7.09 -1.59 7.16
CA LEU A 82 8.33 -2.08 6.56
C LEU A 82 8.56 -1.46 5.18
N GLY A 83 7.51 -1.41 4.36
CA GLY A 83 7.60 -0.73 3.07
C GLY A 83 7.85 0.77 3.22
N ALA A 84 7.23 1.38 4.22
CA ALA A 84 7.46 2.80 4.51
C ALA A 84 8.92 3.07 4.83
N ASP A 85 9.56 2.21 5.62
CA ASP A 85 10.97 2.37 5.95
C ASP A 85 11.87 2.27 4.72
N LEU A 86 11.54 1.39 3.77
CA LEU A 86 12.26 1.33 2.49
C LEU A 86 12.14 2.65 1.73
N LEU A 87 10.93 3.20 1.67
CA LEU A 87 10.68 4.45 0.94
C LEU A 87 11.35 5.64 1.61
N ARG A 88 11.42 5.66 2.94
CA ARG A 88 12.14 6.70 3.68
C ARG A 88 13.64 6.66 3.36
N LYS A 89 14.21 5.47 3.25
CA LYS A 89 15.62 5.33 2.87
C LYS A 89 15.87 5.80 1.45
N GLU A 90 14.88 5.69 0.58
CA GLU A 90 14.96 6.21 -0.79
C GLU A 90 14.70 7.72 -0.87
N GLY A 91 14.35 8.35 0.24
CA GLY A 91 14.08 9.78 0.29
C GLY A 91 12.64 10.21 0.01
N PHE A 92 11.69 9.28 0.06
CA PHE A 92 10.29 9.54 -0.30
C PHE A 92 9.36 9.46 0.92
N GLU A 93 9.48 10.45 1.81
CA GLU A 93 8.73 10.47 3.07
C GLU A 93 7.21 10.50 2.88
N ARG A 94 6.70 11.29 1.94
CA ARG A 94 5.25 11.37 1.73
C ARG A 94 4.68 10.07 1.18
N HIS A 95 5.42 9.41 0.30
CA HIS A 95 5.03 8.10 -0.23
C HIS A 95 5.10 7.05 0.88
N ALA A 96 6.08 7.17 1.77
CA ALA A 96 6.21 6.29 2.93
C ALA A 96 4.99 6.38 3.84
N LEU A 97 4.46 7.57 4.06
CA LEU A 97 3.27 7.74 4.90
C LEU A 97 2.05 7.04 4.32
N VAL A 98 1.87 7.08 3.00
CA VAL A 98 0.79 6.33 2.35
C VAL A 98 0.95 4.83 2.61
N CYS A 99 2.16 4.32 2.43
CA CYS A 99 2.47 2.91 2.64
C CYS A 99 2.18 2.50 4.10
N GLU A 100 2.67 3.28 5.05
CA GLU A 100 2.53 3.00 6.48
C GLU A 100 1.07 3.03 6.95
N ARG A 101 0.25 3.88 6.37
CA ARG A 101 -1.09 4.21 6.86
C ARG A 101 -2.23 3.49 6.13
N HIS A 102 -1.91 2.54 5.25
CA HIS A 102 -2.96 1.89 4.44
C HIS A 102 -3.47 0.57 5.00
N THR A 103 -2.81 -0.04 5.98
CA THR A 103 -3.18 -1.36 6.51
C THR A 103 -4.58 -1.33 7.12
N GLY A 104 -5.49 -2.13 6.58
CA GLY A 104 -6.90 -2.07 6.94
C GLY A 104 -7.47 -0.68 6.69
N ALA A 105 -8.11 -0.08 7.69
CA ALA A 105 -8.57 1.32 7.65
C ALA A 105 -7.55 2.24 8.33
N GLY A 106 -6.33 1.76 8.53
CA GLY A 106 -5.31 2.37 9.36
C GLY A 106 -5.26 1.69 10.71
N LEU A 107 -4.13 1.82 11.39
CA LEU A 107 -3.93 1.25 12.72
C LEU A 107 -3.78 2.38 13.72
N THR A 108 -4.70 2.48 14.69
CA THR A 108 -4.59 3.49 15.74
C THR A 108 -3.59 3.00 16.80
N LEU A 109 -2.96 3.94 17.50
CA LEU A 109 -2.06 3.59 18.60
C LEU A 109 -2.77 2.75 19.66
N GLU A 110 -4.01 3.11 19.98
CA GLU A 110 -4.82 2.36 20.95
C GLU A 110 -4.99 0.91 20.53
N GLU A 111 -5.35 0.68 19.27
CA GLU A 111 -5.54 -0.67 18.72
C GLU A 111 -4.23 -1.46 18.75
N ILE A 112 -3.12 -0.82 18.39
CA ILE A 112 -1.81 -1.46 18.39
C ILE A 112 -1.45 -1.95 19.80
N ILE A 113 -1.69 -1.11 20.79
CA ILE A 113 -1.38 -1.44 22.20
C ILE A 113 -2.33 -2.55 22.72
N GLU A 114 -3.64 -2.38 22.52
CA GLU A 114 -4.64 -3.34 23.00
C GLU A 114 -4.45 -4.73 22.40
N ARG A 115 -4.21 -4.79 21.09
CA ARG A 115 -4.07 -6.05 20.37
C ARG A 115 -2.64 -6.57 20.34
N GLN A 116 -1.70 -5.83 20.95
CA GLN A 116 -0.28 -6.19 21.00
C GLN A 116 0.26 -6.49 19.59
N LEU A 117 -0.06 -5.61 18.63
CA LEU A 117 0.36 -5.81 17.25
C LEU A 117 1.87 -5.60 17.11
N PRO A 118 2.56 -6.43 16.29
CA PRO A 118 4.01 -6.35 16.12
C PRO A 118 4.41 -5.25 15.14
N VAL A 119 4.04 -4.02 15.45
CA VAL A 119 4.32 -2.83 14.64
C VAL A 119 4.73 -1.70 15.58
N PRO A 120 5.35 -0.62 15.05
CA PRO A 120 5.72 0.52 15.89
C PRO A 120 4.52 1.11 16.62
N HIS A 121 4.75 1.59 17.86
CA HIS A 121 3.70 2.20 18.68
C HIS A 121 3.54 3.66 18.30
N ARG A 122 2.75 3.91 17.26
CA ARG A 122 2.38 5.24 16.81
C ARG A 122 1.11 5.15 15.99
N GLU A 123 0.47 6.30 15.82
CA GLU A 123 -0.75 6.39 15.01
C GLU A 123 -0.39 6.19 13.54
N MET A 124 -1.04 5.23 12.89
CA MET A 124 -0.80 4.92 11.48
C MET A 124 -2.12 4.85 10.72
N VAL A 125 -2.83 6.00 10.68
CA VAL A 125 -4.12 6.11 9.99
C VAL A 125 -4.01 7.16 8.89
N PRO A 126 -4.79 7.03 7.79
CA PRO A 126 -4.77 8.02 6.70
C PRO A 126 -5.17 9.40 7.20
N VAL A 127 -4.39 10.41 6.83
CA VAL A 127 -4.62 11.80 7.24
C VAL A 127 -4.95 12.68 6.04
N THR A 128 -4.13 12.67 5.00
CA THR A 128 -4.36 13.50 3.81
C THR A 128 -5.43 12.90 2.91
N LEU A 129 -6.01 13.71 2.02
CA LEU A 129 -6.97 13.21 1.04
C LEU A 129 -6.36 12.11 0.17
N GLU A 130 -5.12 12.29 -0.27
CA GLU A 130 -4.42 11.30 -1.08
C GLU A 130 -4.29 9.97 -0.33
N GLU A 131 -3.89 10.02 0.94
CA GLU A 131 -3.79 8.81 1.78
C GLU A 131 -5.15 8.13 1.94
N GLN A 132 -6.20 8.90 2.17
CA GLN A 132 -7.55 8.37 2.33
C GLN A 132 -8.07 7.71 1.05
N ILE A 133 -7.84 8.34 -0.09
CA ILE A 133 -8.28 7.81 -1.38
C ILE A 133 -7.59 6.48 -1.68
N ILE A 134 -6.27 6.42 -1.48
CA ILE A 134 -5.51 5.19 -1.76
C ILE A 134 -5.92 4.06 -0.80
N CYS A 135 -6.05 4.37 0.48
CA CYS A 135 -6.49 3.40 1.48
C CYS A 135 -7.88 2.86 1.15
N PHE A 136 -8.78 3.72 0.73
CA PHE A 136 -10.13 3.33 0.31
C PHE A 136 -10.10 2.47 -0.96
N ALA A 137 -9.33 2.89 -1.97
CA ALA A 137 -9.22 2.16 -3.24
C ALA A 137 -8.66 0.74 -3.04
N ASP A 138 -7.71 0.59 -2.13
CA ASP A 138 -7.08 -0.70 -1.83
C ASP A 138 -8.10 -1.75 -1.39
N LYS A 139 -9.17 -1.34 -0.73
CA LYS A 139 -10.16 -2.28 -0.18
C LYS A 139 -10.99 -3.00 -1.23
N PHE A 140 -10.96 -2.54 -2.46
CA PHE A 140 -11.70 -3.17 -3.57
C PHE A 140 -10.97 -4.38 -4.17
N PHE A 141 -9.70 -4.59 -3.82
CA PHE A 141 -8.86 -5.57 -4.48
C PHE A 141 -8.15 -6.48 -3.48
N SER A 142 -8.07 -7.77 -3.81
CA SER A 142 -7.36 -8.76 -3.02
C SER A 142 -6.18 -9.30 -3.82
N LYS A 143 -5.07 -9.57 -3.15
CA LYS A 143 -3.89 -10.17 -3.80
C LYS A 143 -4.08 -11.66 -4.13
N THR A 144 -5.13 -12.27 -3.59
CA THR A 144 -5.45 -13.68 -3.88
C THR A 144 -6.50 -13.83 -4.99
N HIS A 145 -7.15 -12.73 -5.39
CA HIS A 145 -8.15 -12.69 -6.45
C HIS A 145 -7.90 -11.45 -7.31
N LEU A 146 -6.79 -11.47 -8.06
CA LEU A 146 -6.25 -10.29 -8.75
C LEU A 146 -7.18 -9.71 -9.82
N ASP A 147 -8.05 -10.53 -10.42
CA ASP A 147 -8.93 -10.11 -11.50
C ASP A 147 -10.32 -9.68 -11.00
N GLU A 148 -10.53 -9.59 -9.69
CA GLU A 148 -11.83 -9.25 -9.12
C GLU A 148 -11.80 -7.91 -8.39
N GLU A 149 -12.87 -7.13 -8.57
CA GLU A 149 -13.09 -5.90 -7.82
C GLU A 149 -14.29 -6.10 -6.91
N LYS A 150 -14.11 -5.85 -5.60
CA LYS A 150 -15.18 -5.98 -4.61
C LYS A 150 -16.14 -4.79 -4.70
N THR A 151 -17.36 -4.98 -4.21
CA THR A 151 -18.35 -3.91 -4.15
C THR A 151 -18.29 -3.18 -2.80
N VAL A 152 -18.87 -1.98 -2.77
CA VAL A 152 -18.89 -1.14 -1.56
C VAL A 152 -19.67 -1.81 -0.43
N GLU A 153 -20.74 -2.55 -0.76
CA GLU A 153 -21.57 -3.22 0.24
C GLU A 153 -20.88 -4.37 0.95
N LYS A 154 -19.70 -4.75 0.49
CA LYS A 154 -18.88 -5.80 1.10
C LYS A 154 -17.78 -5.19 1.94
#